data_26b1ea528cef89ef259ef5a8c20f88bc
#
_entry.id   26b1ea528cef89ef259ef5a8c20f88bc
#
_cell.length_a   1.000
_cell.length_b   1.000
_cell.length_c   1.000
_cell.angle_alpha   90.00
_cell.angle_beta   90.00
_cell.angle_gamma   90.00
#
_symmetry.space_group_name_H-M   'P 1'
#
loop_
_entity.id
_entity.type
_entity.pdbx_description
1 polymer ?
#
loop_
_entity_poly.entity_id
_entity_poly.type
_entity_poly.pdbx_seq_one_letter_code
_entity_poly.pdbx_strand_id
1 'polypeptide(L)'
;MDRALLAPPLGTTVDPTTEAFVTNRDDMLEQLDVIDFLLDQADAGGGPEAMARHRSRRKLPIRERIANVLDPDTPFLEISPLAGYGSTYPMGGGMVAGVGIIAGTECVIMGNEPTALAGALTPYSSKKWMRALEIARDNRLPYVSFVESSGGDLRVDPDRAKGGSPEGDPDDPRNPPRGGPQTDHFAETGRFFYEMIELSKLRIPTVCVVFGSSTAGGAYQPGMSDYNIVIKEQSQAFLAGPPLVKMATGEESDAE
;
A
#
# COMPACT_ATOMS: atom_id res chain seq x y z
N MET A 1 0.96 -25.16 -24.48
CA MET A 1 2.45 -25.27 -24.46
C MET A 1 2.83 -26.02 -23.20
N ASP A 2 3.30 -27.24 -23.33
CA ASP A 2 3.88 -27.96 -22.20
C ASP A 2 5.09 -27.19 -21.70
N ARG A 3 5.01 -26.62 -20.50
CA ARG A 3 6.18 -26.06 -19.83
C ARG A 3 7.08 -27.24 -19.46
N ALA A 4 8.17 -27.41 -20.18
CA ALA A 4 9.22 -28.33 -19.76
C ALA A 4 9.67 -27.92 -18.35
N LEU A 5 9.49 -28.81 -17.39
CA LEU A 5 9.98 -28.60 -16.04
C LEU A 5 11.51 -28.46 -16.09
N LEU A 6 12.05 -27.42 -15.49
CA LEU A 6 13.49 -27.17 -15.42
C LEU A 6 14.24 -28.25 -14.61
N ALA A 7 13.48 -29.01 -13.81
CA ALA A 7 13.98 -30.14 -13.02
C ALA A 7 12.90 -31.23 -12.97
N PRO A 8 13.29 -32.50 -12.79
CA PRO A 8 12.32 -33.56 -12.59
C PRO A 8 11.51 -33.31 -11.30
N PRO A 9 10.22 -33.71 -11.24
CA PRO A 9 9.43 -33.59 -10.04
C PRO A 9 10.07 -34.40 -8.89
N LEU A 10 10.04 -33.82 -7.70
CA LEU A 10 10.48 -34.54 -6.51
C LEU A 10 9.57 -35.74 -6.26
N GLY A 11 10.17 -36.91 -6.02
CA GLY A 11 9.42 -38.07 -5.59
C GLY A 11 8.85 -37.89 -4.19
N THR A 12 7.66 -38.39 -3.95
CA THR A 12 7.04 -38.41 -2.63
C THR A 12 6.56 -39.79 -2.26
N THR A 13 6.65 -40.16 -0.98
CA THR A 13 6.05 -41.36 -0.39
C THR A 13 4.78 -41.06 0.39
N VAL A 14 4.32 -39.79 0.34
CA VAL A 14 3.10 -39.36 1.03
C VAL A 14 1.88 -40.02 0.41
N ASP A 15 1.09 -40.67 1.25
CA ASP A 15 -0.21 -41.23 0.85
C ASP A 15 -1.33 -40.27 1.25
N PRO A 16 -1.99 -39.59 0.26
CA PRO A 16 -3.01 -38.59 0.53
C PRO A 16 -4.34 -39.19 1.03
N THR A 17 -4.46 -40.52 1.08
CA THR A 17 -5.68 -41.22 1.55
C THR A 17 -5.63 -41.54 3.05
N THR A 18 -4.49 -41.37 3.71
CA THR A 18 -4.36 -41.65 5.14
C THR A 18 -5.12 -40.62 5.97
N GLU A 19 -5.70 -41.06 7.09
CA GLU A 19 -6.40 -40.16 8.04
C GLU A 19 -5.51 -39.02 8.50
N ALA A 20 -4.24 -39.30 8.82
CA ALA A 20 -3.27 -38.29 9.21
C ALA A 20 -3.05 -37.23 8.12
N PHE A 21 -2.98 -37.60 6.85
CA PHE A 21 -2.85 -36.66 5.75
C PHE A 21 -4.12 -35.79 5.62
N VAL A 22 -5.29 -36.39 5.69
CA VAL A 22 -6.58 -35.69 5.58
C VAL A 22 -6.70 -34.66 6.71
N THR A 23 -6.43 -35.06 7.96
CA THR A 23 -6.47 -34.14 9.11
C THR A 23 -5.49 -32.97 8.93
N ASN A 24 -4.22 -33.26 8.62
CA ASN A 24 -3.21 -32.20 8.44
C ASN A 24 -3.56 -31.26 7.27
N ARG A 25 -4.16 -31.79 6.19
CA ARG A 25 -4.63 -30.96 5.07
C ARG A 25 -5.75 -30.04 5.52
N ASP A 26 -6.74 -30.56 6.23
CA ASP A 26 -7.90 -29.79 6.65
C ASP A 26 -7.51 -28.71 7.67
N ASP A 27 -6.61 -29.03 8.61
CA ASP A 27 -6.02 -28.04 9.53
C ASP A 27 -5.25 -26.93 8.78
N MET A 28 -4.50 -27.29 7.72
CA MET A 28 -3.78 -26.31 6.90
C MET A 28 -4.74 -25.43 6.12
N LEU A 29 -5.82 -26.00 5.55
CA LEU A 29 -6.84 -25.24 4.83
C LEU A 29 -7.54 -24.24 5.75
N GLU A 30 -7.82 -24.61 7.00
CA GLU A 30 -8.39 -23.67 7.98
C GLU A 30 -7.46 -22.48 8.27
N GLN A 31 -6.14 -22.72 8.34
CA GLN A 31 -5.18 -21.61 8.49
C GLN A 31 -5.12 -20.72 7.23
N LEU A 32 -5.24 -21.30 6.04
CA LEU A 32 -5.28 -20.54 4.79
C LEU A 32 -6.56 -19.69 4.69
N ASP A 33 -7.71 -20.22 5.11
CA ASP A 33 -8.98 -19.48 5.16
C ASP A 33 -8.89 -18.21 6.04
N VAL A 34 -8.09 -18.26 7.12
CA VAL A 34 -7.81 -17.06 7.94
C VAL A 34 -7.04 -16.02 7.13
N ILE A 35 -6.03 -16.45 6.40
CA ILE A 35 -5.22 -15.55 5.58
C ILE A 35 -6.06 -14.93 4.46
N ASP A 36 -6.87 -15.73 3.79
CA ASP A 36 -7.76 -15.28 2.72
C ASP A 36 -8.76 -14.24 3.24
N PHE A 37 -9.36 -14.48 4.41
CA PHE A 37 -10.22 -13.51 5.06
C PHE A 37 -9.51 -12.17 5.35
N LEU A 38 -8.27 -12.20 5.81
CA LEU A 38 -7.48 -10.99 6.08
C LEU A 38 -7.08 -10.26 4.78
N LEU A 39 -6.80 -10.99 3.71
CA LEU A 39 -6.54 -10.44 2.38
C LEU A 39 -7.78 -9.74 1.82
N ASP A 40 -8.96 -10.33 1.97
CA ASP A 40 -10.24 -9.71 1.60
C ASP A 40 -10.47 -8.38 2.34
N GLN A 41 -10.10 -8.32 3.63
CA GLN A 41 -10.16 -7.06 4.38
C GLN A 41 -9.19 -6.00 3.83
N ALA A 42 -7.98 -6.40 3.43
CA ALA A 42 -7.02 -5.49 2.81
C ALA A 42 -7.54 -4.98 1.45
N ASP A 43 -8.21 -5.83 0.68
CA ASP A 43 -8.79 -5.48 -0.61
C ASP A 43 -10.00 -4.55 -0.48
N ALA A 44 -10.74 -4.63 0.61
CA ALA A 44 -11.85 -3.72 0.89
C ALA A 44 -11.42 -2.26 1.15
N GLY A 45 -10.13 -1.99 1.34
CA GLY A 45 -9.59 -0.65 1.56
C GLY A 45 -10.24 0.05 2.75
N GLY A 46 -10.84 1.22 2.54
CA GLY A 46 -11.58 1.97 3.56
C GLY A 46 -13.01 1.47 3.81
N GLY A 47 -13.38 0.33 3.22
CA GLY A 47 -14.70 -0.27 3.34
C GLY A 47 -15.74 0.23 2.33
N PRO A 48 -16.93 -0.40 2.31
CA PRO A 48 -17.91 -0.22 1.24
C PRO A 48 -18.43 1.21 1.11
N GLU A 49 -18.64 1.92 2.21
CA GLU A 49 -19.13 3.31 2.17
C GLU A 49 -18.07 4.28 1.62
N ALA A 50 -16.82 4.13 2.05
CA ALA A 50 -15.72 4.95 1.57
C ALA A 50 -15.45 4.68 0.08
N MET A 51 -15.52 3.42 -0.32
CA MET A 51 -15.40 2.98 -1.71
C MET A 51 -16.52 3.57 -2.59
N ALA A 52 -17.79 3.48 -2.15
CA ALA A 52 -18.92 4.06 -2.86
C ALA A 52 -18.79 5.59 -3.01
N ARG A 53 -18.39 6.29 -1.95
CA ARG A 53 -18.13 7.74 -1.98
C ARG A 53 -16.98 8.09 -2.93
N HIS A 54 -15.92 7.29 -3.00
CA HIS A 54 -14.80 7.48 -3.92
C HIS A 54 -15.26 7.36 -5.38
N ARG A 55 -16.03 6.32 -5.69
CA ARG A 55 -16.62 6.10 -7.02
C ARG A 55 -17.62 7.18 -7.43
N SER A 56 -18.42 7.71 -6.49
CA SER A 56 -19.35 8.81 -6.77
C SER A 56 -18.63 10.09 -7.24
N ARG A 57 -17.37 10.25 -6.87
CA ARG A 57 -16.48 11.33 -7.35
C ARG A 57 -15.79 11.01 -8.68
N ARG A 58 -16.23 9.96 -9.37
CA ARG A 58 -15.66 9.47 -10.64
C ARG A 58 -14.18 9.05 -10.50
N LYS A 59 -13.78 8.59 -9.34
CA LYS A 59 -12.43 8.09 -9.08
C LYS A 59 -12.43 6.57 -9.02
N LEU A 60 -11.42 5.95 -9.64
CA LEU A 60 -11.18 4.52 -9.54
C LEU A 60 -10.40 4.20 -8.25
N PRO A 61 -10.73 3.13 -7.52
CA PRO A 61 -9.91 2.60 -6.46
C PRO A 61 -8.48 2.28 -6.91
N ILE A 62 -7.52 2.31 -5.99
CA ILE A 62 -6.11 2.12 -6.36
C ILE A 62 -5.84 0.76 -7.00
N ARG A 63 -6.46 -0.32 -6.50
CA ARG A 63 -6.28 -1.66 -7.07
C ARG A 63 -6.76 -1.76 -8.51
N GLU A 64 -7.88 -1.10 -8.84
CA GLU A 64 -8.37 -1.02 -10.23
C GLU A 64 -7.45 -0.18 -11.12
N ARG A 65 -6.84 0.89 -10.60
CA ARG A 65 -5.84 1.66 -11.35
C ARG A 65 -4.62 0.83 -11.67
N ILE A 66 -4.12 0.08 -10.69
CA ILE A 66 -3.00 -0.84 -10.89
C ILE A 66 -3.38 -1.92 -11.90
N ALA A 67 -4.52 -2.57 -11.75
CA ALA A 67 -4.98 -3.59 -12.70
C ALA A 67 -5.11 -3.07 -14.13
N ASN A 68 -5.55 -1.81 -14.30
CA ASN A 68 -5.71 -1.19 -15.62
C ASN A 68 -4.37 -0.81 -16.30
N VAL A 69 -3.28 -0.69 -15.56
CA VAL A 69 -1.97 -0.34 -16.12
C VAL A 69 -1.10 -1.56 -16.38
N LEU A 70 -1.38 -2.67 -15.71
CA LEU A 70 -0.68 -3.93 -15.92
C LEU A 70 -0.97 -4.50 -17.31
N ASP A 71 0.02 -5.17 -17.87
CA ASP A 71 -0.16 -5.91 -19.11
C ASP A 71 -1.19 -7.03 -18.90
N PRO A 72 -2.08 -7.29 -19.87
CA PRO A 72 -3.07 -8.37 -19.77
C PRO A 72 -2.41 -9.73 -19.45
N ASP A 73 -3.09 -10.50 -18.62
CA ASP A 73 -2.67 -11.85 -18.22
C ASP A 73 -1.30 -11.95 -17.52
N THR A 74 -0.81 -10.82 -16.97
CA THR A 74 0.41 -10.81 -16.18
C THR A 74 0.09 -10.77 -14.67
N PRO A 75 0.92 -11.42 -13.83
CA PRO A 75 0.71 -11.40 -12.39
C PRO A 75 1.10 -10.05 -11.77
N PHE A 76 0.43 -9.72 -10.67
CA PHE A 76 0.86 -8.67 -9.75
C PHE A 76 1.30 -9.31 -8.43
N LEU A 77 2.57 -9.20 -8.09
CA LEU A 77 3.12 -9.69 -6.82
C LEU A 77 2.98 -8.59 -5.77
N GLU A 78 1.88 -8.60 -5.03
CA GLU A 78 1.67 -7.62 -3.96
C GLU A 78 2.63 -7.83 -2.79
N ILE A 79 3.13 -6.74 -2.24
CA ILE A 79 4.08 -6.72 -1.12
C ILE A 79 3.33 -6.30 0.15
N SER A 80 3.46 -7.12 1.21
CA SER A 80 2.92 -6.83 2.55
C SER A 80 1.45 -6.40 2.55
N PRO A 81 0.52 -7.16 1.93
CA PRO A 81 -0.89 -6.84 1.92
C PRO A 81 -1.49 -6.75 3.34
N LEU A 82 -0.92 -7.50 4.29
CA LEU A 82 -1.35 -7.52 5.69
C LEU A 82 -0.60 -6.52 6.59
N ALA A 83 0.09 -5.52 6.02
CA ALA A 83 0.73 -4.49 6.81
C ALA A 83 -0.30 -3.79 7.72
N GLY A 84 0.02 -3.60 8.99
CA GLY A 84 -0.91 -3.05 9.99
C GLY A 84 -1.79 -4.09 10.68
N TYR A 85 -1.66 -5.38 10.35
CA TYR A 85 -2.34 -6.45 11.08
C TYR A 85 -2.06 -6.35 12.59
N GLY A 86 -3.10 -6.50 13.41
CA GLY A 86 -3.00 -6.36 14.88
C GLY A 86 -2.74 -4.93 15.37
N SER A 87 -2.85 -3.91 14.51
CA SER A 87 -2.71 -2.51 14.89
C SER A 87 -4.03 -1.75 14.75
N THR A 88 -4.04 -0.48 15.20
CA THR A 88 -5.19 0.43 15.02
C THR A 88 -5.24 1.06 13.62
N TYR A 89 -4.27 0.73 12.76
CA TYR A 89 -4.22 1.23 11.39
C TYR A 89 -4.99 0.32 10.42
N PRO A 90 -5.42 0.83 9.28
CA PRO A 90 -6.09 0.02 8.26
C PRO A 90 -5.21 -1.15 7.81
N MET A 91 -5.82 -2.29 7.52
CA MET A 91 -5.15 -3.40 6.88
C MET A 91 -4.54 -2.95 5.53
N GLY A 92 -3.36 -3.43 5.22
CA GLY A 92 -2.58 -2.95 4.07
C GLY A 92 -1.83 -1.64 4.31
N GLY A 93 -1.99 -1.02 5.51
CA GLY A 93 -1.31 0.22 5.88
C GLY A 93 -1.82 1.47 5.14
N GLY A 94 -2.93 1.40 4.39
CA GLY A 94 -3.43 2.50 3.56
C GLY A 94 -2.65 2.68 2.25
N MET A 95 -2.01 1.61 1.76
CA MET A 95 -1.19 1.62 0.55
C MET A 95 -1.14 0.25 -0.11
N VAL A 96 -1.17 0.22 -1.43
CA VAL A 96 -0.89 -0.98 -2.23
C VAL A 96 0.50 -0.84 -2.84
N ALA A 97 1.31 -1.87 -2.75
CA ALA A 97 2.63 -1.92 -3.39
C ALA A 97 2.91 -3.33 -3.90
N GLY A 98 3.64 -3.45 -4.99
CA GLY A 98 3.97 -4.73 -5.58
C GLY A 98 4.87 -4.62 -6.79
N VAL A 99 5.14 -5.77 -7.41
CA VAL A 99 5.87 -5.88 -8.68
C VAL A 99 4.89 -6.39 -9.74
N GLY A 100 4.88 -5.74 -10.88
CA GLY A 100 4.03 -6.10 -12.02
C GLY A 100 4.66 -5.72 -13.34
N ILE A 101 4.05 -6.09 -14.44
CA ILE A 101 4.56 -5.84 -15.79
C ILE A 101 3.75 -4.74 -16.46
N ILE A 102 4.43 -3.70 -16.91
CA ILE A 102 3.85 -2.57 -17.64
C ILE A 102 4.60 -2.43 -18.97
N ALA A 103 3.89 -2.54 -20.09
CA ALA A 103 4.47 -2.47 -21.45
C ALA A 103 5.70 -3.40 -21.64
N GLY A 104 5.60 -4.62 -21.15
CA GLY A 104 6.64 -5.64 -21.22
C GLY A 104 7.82 -5.44 -20.26
N THR A 105 7.74 -4.48 -19.35
CA THR A 105 8.80 -4.16 -18.38
C THR A 105 8.34 -4.44 -16.97
N GLU A 106 9.13 -5.20 -16.19
CA GLU A 106 8.89 -5.37 -14.76
C GLU A 106 9.10 -4.03 -14.04
N CYS A 107 8.12 -3.63 -13.25
CA CYS A 107 8.12 -2.37 -12.51
C CYS A 107 7.74 -2.62 -11.04
N VAL A 108 8.31 -1.85 -10.15
CA VAL A 108 7.75 -1.68 -8.80
C VAL A 108 6.65 -0.65 -8.88
N ILE A 109 5.46 -1.02 -8.44
CA ILE A 109 4.26 -0.19 -8.47
C ILE A 109 3.83 0.09 -7.04
N MET A 110 3.51 1.34 -6.73
CA MET A 110 3.00 1.75 -5.43
C MET A 110 1.84 2.73 -5.61
N GLY A 111 0.84 2.65 -4.74
CA GLY A 111 -0.26 3.61 -4.75
C GLY A 111 -0.88 3.80 -3.38
N ASN A 112 -1.22 5.05 -3.06
CA ASN A 112 -2.01 5.35 -1.89
C ASN A 112 -3.43 4.81 -2.04
N GLU A 113 -4.02 4.35 -0.94
CA GLU A 113 -5.45 3.98 -0.86
C GLU A 113 -6.27 5.14 -0.26
N PRO A 114 -6.84 6.02 -1.11
CA PRO A 114 -7.49 7.24 -0.61
C PRO A 114 -8.79 6.97 0.14
N THR A 115 -9.37 5.77 0.01
CA THR A 115 -10.55 5.38 0.78
C THR A 115 -10.21 5.06 2.24
N ALA A 116 -8.94 4.72 2.52
CA ALA A 116 -8.40 4.51 3.86
C ALA A 116 -7.63 5.76 4.32
N LEU A 117 -8.15 6.43 5.34
CA LEU A 117 -7.53 7.63 5.95
C LEU A 117 -7.18 8.75 4.92
N ALA A 118 -7.94 8.88 3.83
CA ALA A 118 -7.65 9.81 2.73
C ALA A 118 -6.22 9.65 2.15
N GLY A 119 -5.70 8.43 2.10
CA GLY A 119 -4.35 8.13 1.64
C GLY A 119 -3.23 8.69 2.54
N ALA A 120 -3.52 8.97 3.81
CA ALA A 120 -2.53 9.47 4.74
C ALA A 120 -1.37 8.50 4.94
N LEU A 121 -0.19 9.06 5.11
CA LEU A 121 1.00 8.28 5.45
C LEU A 121 0.95 7.89 6.93
N THR A 122 0.93 6.58 7.15
CA THR A 122 0.99 5.93 8.46
C THR A 122 2.37 5.32 8.68
N PRO A 123 2.74 4.87 9.89
CA PRO A 123 3.98 4.12 10.09
C PRO A 123 4.10 2.90 9.18
N TYR A 124 2.99 2.21 8.94
CA TYR A 124 2.98 1.00 8.11
C TYR A 124 3.07 1.31 6.61
N SER A 125 2.36 2.33 6.12
CA SER A 125 2.51 2.77 4.74
C SER A 125 3.93 3.28 4.46
N SER A 126 4.53 4.01 5.41
CA SER A 126 5.91 4.48 5.29
C SER A 126 6.90 3.31 5.16
N LYS A 127 6.79 2.29 6.03
CA LYS A 127 7.64 1.08 5.94
C LYS A 127 7.41 0.31 4.63
N LYS A 128 6.16 0.17 4.20
CA LYS A 128 5.81 -0.49 2.94
C LYS A 128 6.38 0.27 1.74
N TRP A 129 6.28 1.59 1.75
CA TRP A 129 6.85 2.45 0.72
C TRP A 129 8.38 2.33 0.67
N MET A 130 9.04 2.41 1.82
CA MET A 130 10.49 2.20 1.91
C MET A 130 10.91 0.86 1.30
N ARG A 131 10.19 -0.22 1.64
CA ARG A 131 10.47 -1.54 1.09
C ARG A 131 10.29 -1.59 -0.43
N ALA A 132 9.27 -0.93 -0.97
CA ALA A 132 9.07 -0.82 -2.41
C ALA A 132 10.26 -0.11 -3.10
N LEU A 133 10.72 1.01 -2.55
CA LEU A 133 11.89 1.74 -3.08
C LEU A 133 13.18 0.91 -3.01
N GLU A 134 13.40 0.19 -1.91
CA GLU A 134 14.54 -0.74 -1.77
C GLU A 134 14.50 -1.83 -2.84
N ILE A 135 13.34 -2.44 -3.09
CA ILE A 135 13.18 -3.46 -4.14
C ILE A 135 13.47 -2.87 -5.51
N ALA A 136 12.95 -1.67 -5.80
CA ALA A 136 13.23 -0.97 -7.06
C ALA A 136 14.72 -0.72 -7.25
N ARG A 137 15.40 -0.22 -6.21
CA ARG A 137 16.85 0.05 -6.23
C ARG A 137 17.67 -1.22 -6.42
N ASP A 138 17.43 -2.22 -5.58
CA ASP A 138 18.26 -3.43 -5.50
C ASP A 138 18.12 -4.30 -6.76
N ASN A 139 16.93 -4.30 -7.37
CA ASN A 139 16.66 -5.04 -8.62
C ASN A 139 16.73 -4.16 -9.88
N ARG A 140 17.00 -2.85 -9.73
CA ARG A 140 17.05 -1.87 -10.83
C ARG A 140 15.76 -1.83 -11.66
N LEU A 141 14.62 -1.95 -10.99
CA LEU A 141 13.30 -1.90 -11.61
C LEU A 141 12.79 -0.45 -11.67
N PRO A 142 12.17 -0.02 -12.78
CA PRO A 142 11.43 1.23 -12.81
C PRO A 142 10.42 1.32 -11.65
N TYR A 143 10.26 2.53 -11.12
CA TYR A 143 9.32 2.78 -10.02
C TYR A 143 8.15 3.61 -10.52
N VAL A 144 6.93 3.11 -10.35
CA VAL A 144 5.68 3.76 -10.75
C VAL A 144 4.83 4.02 -9.53
N SER A 145 4.51 5.28 -9.26
CA SER A 145 3.70 5.67 -8.11
C SER A 145 2.37 6.29 -8.53
N PHE A 146 1.29 5.88 -7.87
CA PHE A 146 -0.04 6.46 -7.97
C PHE A 146 -0.32 7.26 -6.70
N VAL A 147 -0.43 8.58 -6.81
CA VAL A 147 -0.45 9.46 -5.64
C VAL A 147 -1.80 10.16 -5.49
N GLU A 148 -2.44 9.90 -4.37
CA GLU A 148 -3.49 10.70 -3.76
C GLU A 148 -3.32 10.58 -2.25
N SER A 149 -2.86 11.64 -1.59
CA SER A 149 -2.47 11.58 -0.17
C SER A 149 -2.74 12.89 0.55
N SER A 150 -3.33 12.78 1.72
CA SER A 150 -3.51 13.91 2.64
C SER A 150 -2.23 14.30 3.41
N GLY A 151 -1.11 13.65 3.13
CA GLY A 151 0.14 13.85 3.88
C GLY A 151 0.27 12.90 5.06
N GLY A 152 1.07 13.25 6.06
CA GLY A 152 1.20 12.46 7.29
C GLY A 152 -0.08 12.41 8.11
N ASP A 153 -0.35 11.28 8.77
CA ASP A 153 -1.46 11.19 9.74
C ASP A 153 -1.08 11.97 11.00
N LEU A 154 -1.63 13.17 11.13
CA LEU A 154 -1.38 14.08 12.26
C LEU A 154 -2.42 13.94 13.39
N ARG A 155 -3.35 13.01 13.29
CA ARG A 155 -4.38 12.84 14.31
C ARG A 155 -3.75 12.30 15.59
N VAL A 156 -3.95 13.01 16.68
CA VAL A 156 -3.60 12.53 18.01
C VAL A 156 -4.76 11.65 18.49
N ASP A 157 -4.55 10.35 18.42
CA ASP A 157 -5.45 9.37 19.00
C ASP A 157 -4.86 8.95 20.35
N PRO A 158 -5.54 9.26 21.49
CA PRO A 158 -5.03 8.88 22.81
C PRO A 158 -4.87 7.36 22.98
N ASP A 159 -5.69 6.56 22.32
CA ASP A 159 -5.61 5.11 22.39
C ASP A 159 -4.46 4.59 21.52
N ARG A 160 -4.23 5.20 20.38
CA ARG A 160 -3.03 4.95 19.57
C ARG A 160 -1.75 5.34 20.32
N ALA A 161 -1.75 6.48 21.02
CA ALA A 161 -0.60 6.93 21.81
C ALA A 161 -0.29 6.00 23.00
N LYS A 162 -1.29 5.30 23.53
CA LYS A 162 -1.14 4.34 24.63
C LYS A 162 -0.86 2.90 24.19
N GLY A 163 -0.71 2.67 22.89
CA GLY A 163 -0.42 1.33 22.37
C GLY A 163 -1.65 0.53 21.94
N GLY A 164 -2.79 1.19 21.74
CA GLY A 164 -3.96 0.63 21.09
C GLY A 164 -5.14 0.31 22.02
N SER A 165 -6.22 -0.14 21.42
CA SER A 165 -7.43 -0.63 22.11
C SER A 165 -7.23 -2.09 22.50
N PRO A 166 -7.62 -2.51 23.70
CA PRO A 166 -7.63 -3.91 24.10
C PRO A 166 -8.74 -4.72 23.40
N GLU A 167 -9.55 -4.07 22.53
CA GLU A 167 -10.58 -4.75 21.76
C GLU A 167 -9.96 -5.75 20.78
N GLY A 168 -10.40 -6.98 20.84
CA GLY A 168 -9.94 -8.10 20.04
C GLY A 168 -9.83 -9.35 20.90
N ASP A 169 -9.77 -10.49 20.24
CA ASP A 169 -9.62 -11.80 20.86
C ASP A 169 -8.21 -12.33 20.59
N PRO A 170 -7.38 -12.58 21.63
CA PRO A 170 -6.03 -13.12 21.42
C PRO A 170 -6.03 -14.50 20.75
N ASP A 171 -7.14 -15.23 20.84
CA ASP A 171 -7.27 -16.57 20.27
C ASP A 171 -7.94 -16.55 18.89
N ASP A 172 -8.48 -15.40 18.44
CA ASP A 172 -9.05 -15.24 17.10
C ASP A 172 -8.10 -14.43 16.19
N PRO A 173 -7.37 -15.10 15.27
CA PRO A 173 -6.47 -14.43 14.35
C PRO A 173 -7.20 -13.55 13.30
N ARG A 174 -8.52 -13.68 13.15
CA ARG A 174 -9.31 -12.79 12.29
C ARG A 174 -9.62 -11.45 12.96
N ASN A 175 -9.57 -11.41 14.29
CA ASN A 175 -9.80 -10.21 15.09
C ASN A 175 -8.82 -10.11 16.26
N PRO A 176 -7.51 -10.00 15.98
CA PRO A 176 -6.49 -9.95 17.04
C PRO A 176 -6.64 -8.69 17.90
N PRO A 177 -6.14 -8.70 19.15
CA PRO A 177 -6.05 -7.51 19.97
C PRO A 177 -5.28 -6.42 19.24
N ARG A 178 -5.87 -5.23 19.19
CA ARG A 178 -5.29 -4.08 18.51
C ARG A 178 -4.45 -3.28 19.49
N GLY A 179 -3.14 -3.31 19.33
CA GLY A 179 -2.26 -2.55 20.21
C GLY A 179 -0.80 -2.81 19.92
N GLY A 180 0.04 -2.02 20.53
CA GLY A 180 1.48 -2.08 20.43
C GLY A 180 2.10 -0.68 20.44
N PRO A 181 3.35 -0.54 20.88
CA PRO A 181 4.05 0.73 20.88
C PRO A 181 4.11 1.24 19.43
N GLN A 182 3.62 2.46 19.22
CA GLN A 182 3.80 3.14 17.95
C GLN A 182 5.27 3.50 17.83
N THR A 183 5.93 2.95 16.83
CA THR A 183 7.28 3.37 16.50
C THR A 183 7.24 4.82 16.02
N ASP A 184 8.20 5.61 16.45
CA ASP A 184 8.41 6.96 15.94
C ASP A 184 8.69 6.89 14.44
N HIS A 185 7.67 7.21 13.65
CA HIS A 185 7.74 7.10 12.20
C HIS A 185 8.35 8.32 11.52
N PHE A 186 8.56 9.43 12.25
CA PHE A 186 9.15 10.62 11.66
C PHE A 186 10.62 10.40 11.29
N ALA A 187 11.37 9.69 12.11
CA ALA A 187 12.76 9.39 11.82
C ALA A 187 12.91 8.51 10.56
N GLU A 188 12.00 7.55 10.36
CA GLU A 188 12.02 6.67 9.19
C GLU A 188 11.41 7.33 7.94
N THR A 189 10.38 8.17 8.10
CA THR A 189 9.67 8.78 6.98
C THR A 189 10.57 9.68 6.14
N GLY A 190 11.53 10.38 6.75
CA GLY A 190 12.51 11.19 6.02
C GLY A 190 13.42 10.39 5.08
N ARG A 191 13.58 9.10 5.31
CA ARG A 191 14.42 8.23 4.50
C ARG A 191 13.93 8.07 3.06
N PHE A 192 12.64 8.24 2.80
CA PHE A 192 12.12 8.12 1.43
C PHE A 192 12.74 9.15 0.46
N PHE A 193 13.08 10.35 0.94
CA PHE A 193 13.80 11.34 0.13
C PHE A 193 15.15 10.80 -0.33
N TYR A 194 15.88 10.19 0.59
CA TYR A 194 17.16 9.56 0.26
C TYR A 194 16.99 8.45 -0.77
N GLU A 195 16.04 7.54 -0.58
CA GLU A 195 15.83 6.41 -1.50
C GLU A 195 15.39 6.88 -2.90
N MET A 196 14.52 7.91 -2.99
CA MET A 196 14.15 8.50 -4.28
C MET A 196 15.37 9.12 -5.00
N ILE A 197 16.25 9.80 -4.26
CA ILE A 197 17.51 10.34 -4.81
C ILE A 197 18.43 9.21 -5.27
N GLU A 198 18.52 8.11 -4.51
CA GLU A 198 19.34 6.96 -4.92
C GLU A 198 18.82 6.30 -6.21
N LEU A 199 17.48 6.20 -6.41
CA LEU A 199 16.91 5.75 -7.68
C LEU A 199 17.37 6.66 -8.83
N SER A 200 17.25 7.98 -8.67
CA SER A 200 17.67 8.97 -9.67
C SER A 200 19.17 8.88 -9.96
N LYS A 201 20.01 8.80 -8.94
CA LYS A 201 21.46 8.62 -9.05
C LYS A 201 21.83 7.36 -9.82
N LEU A 202 21.11 6.27 -9.62
CA LEU A 202 21.28 5.00 -10.31
C LEU A 202 20.64 4.99 -11.71
N ARG A 203 19.98 6.09 -12.12
CA ARG A 203 19.24 6.22 -13.37
C ARG A 203 18.16 5.16 -13.53
N ILE A 204 17.49 4.83 -12.42
CA ILE A 204 16.31 3.98 -12.42
C ILE A 204 15.11 4.90 -12.69
N PRO A 205 14.36 4.69 -13.77
CA PRO A 205 13.25 5.57 -14.13
C PRO A 205 12.16 5.61 -13.06
N THR A 206 11.68 6.81 -12.78
CA THR A 206 10.58 7.04 -11.84
C THR A 206 9.43 7.76 -12.52
N VAL A 207 8.23 7.19 -12.42
CA VAL A 207 6.99 7.74 -12.99
C VAL A 207 5.99 7.97 -11.87
N CYS A 208 5.46 9.18 -11.77
CA CYS A 208 4.44 9.53 -10.80
C CYS A 208 3.13 9.91 -11.50
N VAL A 209 2.05 9.23 -11.12
CA VAL A 209 0.69 9.55 -11.58
C VAL A 209 -0.06 10.20 -10.43
N VAL A 210 -0.32 11.50 -10.52
CA VAL A 210 -1.10 12.25 -9.54
C VAL A 210 -2.56 12.21 -9.96
N PHE A 211 -3.42 11.59 -9.16
CA PHE A 211 -4.83 11.41 -9.50
C PHE A 211 -5.81 12.01 -8.46
N GLY A 212 -5.28 12.81 -7.55
CA GLY A 212 -6.04 13.51 -6.54
C GLY A 212 -5.18 14.54 -5.83
N SER A 213 -5.57 14.92 -4.63
CA SER A 213 -4.78 15.82 -3.81
C SER A 213 -3.51 15.12 -3.33
N SER A 214 -2.39 15.78 -3.48
CA SER A 214 -1.07 15.30 -3.08
C SER A 214 -0.48 16.34 -2.13
N THR A 215 -0.50 16.05 -0.82
CA THR A 215 -0.22 17.04 0.23
C THR A 215 1.05 16.67 0.99
N ALA A 216 1.82 17.69 1.37
CA ALA A 216 3.04 17.57 2.18
C ALA A 216 3.99 16.48 1.64
N GLY A 217 4.25 15.42 2.42
CA GLY A 217 5.10 14.30 2.00
C GLY A 217 4.66 13.65 0.68
N GLY A 218 3.35 13.59 0.40
CA GLY A 218 2.81 13.12 -0.87
C GLY A 218 3.20 13.99 -2.06
N ALA A 219 3.28 15.31 -1.89
CA ALA A 219 3.64 16.25 -2.95
C ALA A 219 5.10 16.15 -3.41
N TYR A 220 5.97 15.58 -2.59
CA TYR A 220 7.37 15.38 -2.96
C TYR A 220 7.54 14.22 -3.97
N GLN A 221 6.63 13.25 -4.01
CA GLN A 221 6.73 12.16 -4.99
C GLN A 221 6.75 12.69 -6.44
N PRO A 222 5.75 13.48 -6.89
CA PRO A 222 5.85 14.08 -8.21
C PRO A 222 7.04 15.04 -8.34
N GLY A 223 7.41 15.79 -7.29
CA GLY A 223 8.54 16.72 -7.32
C GLY A 223 9.90 16.05 -7.53
N MET A 224 10.03 14.77 -7.21
CA MET A 224 11.28 14.01 -7.28
C MET A 224 11.27 12.92 -8.37
N SER A 225 10.17 12.76 -9.10
CA SER A 225 10.05 11.78 -10.18
C SER A 225 10.53 12.33 -11.51
N ASP A 226 11.06 11.45 -12.37
CA ASP A 226 11.54 11.82 -13.72
C ASP A 226 10.38 12.20 -14.64
N TYR A 227 9.23 11.53 -14.49
CA TYR A 227 8.04 11.75 -15.31
C TYR A 227 6.81 11.90 -14.43
N ASN A 228 5.97 12.91 -14.75
CA ASN A 228 4.74 13.16 -14.04
C ASN A 228 3.54 13.13 -14.99
N ILE A 229 2.52 12.36 -14.61
CA ILE A 229 1.21 12.34 -15.27
C ILE A 229 0.21 12.95 -14.31
N VAL A 230 -0.38 14.07 -14.69
CA VAL A 230 -1.30 14.84 -13.84
C VAL A 230 -2.68 14.80 -14.46
N ILE A 231 -3.69 14.35 -13.74
CA ILE A 231 -5.05 14.27 -14.23
C ILE A 231 -5.72 15.65 -14.12
N LYS A 232 -6.06 16.21 -15.28
CA LYS A 232 -6.72 17.51 -15.38
C LYS A 232 -7.96 17.59 -14.49
N GLU A 233 -8.14 18.70 -13.79
CA GLU A 233 -9.28 19.00 -12.91
C GLU A 233 -9.45 18.07 -11.68
N GLN A 234 -8.53 17.10 -11.47
CA GLN A 234 -8.56 16.21 -10.32
C GLN A 234 -7.31 16.30 -9.45
N SER A 235 -6.17 16.59 -10.07
CA SER A 235 -4.89 16.55 -9.39
C SER A 235 -4.51 17.91 -8.84
N GLN A 236 -4.04 17.90 -7.61
CA GLN A 236 -3.55 19.08 -6.91
C GLN A 236 -2.32 18.70 -6.11
N ALA A 237 -1.36 19.59 -5.98
CA ALA A 237 -0.18 19.40 -5.16
C ALA A 237 -0.03 20.58 -4.20
N PHE A 238 0.04 20.28 -2.91
CA PHE A 238 0.14 21.28 -1.85
C PHE A 238 1.30 20.98 -0.92
N LEU A 239 1.97 22.01 -0.45
CA LEU A 239 2.81 21.87 0.74
C LEU A 239 1.92 21.72 2.00
N ALA A 240 0.86 22.54 2.06
CA ALA A 240 -0.20 22.45 3.06
C ALA A 240 -1.54 22.75 2.40
N GLY A 241 -2.57 21.94 2.69
CA GLY A 241 -3.92 22.19 2.16
C GLY A 241 -4.54 23.46 2.72
N PRO A 242 -5.54 24.06 2.04
CA PRO A 242 -6.17 25.32 2.43
C PRO A 242 -6.57 25.44 3.90
N PRO A 243 -7.17 24.42 4.56
CA PRO A 243 -7.49 24.50 5.98
C PRO A 243 -6.29 24.68 6.90
N LEU A 244 -5.16 24.05 6.55
CA LEU A 244 -3.93 24.13 7.35
C LEU A 244 -3.24 25.47 7.13
N VAL A 245 -3.26 26.02 5.91
CA VAL A 245 -2.76 27.37 5.61
C VAL A 245 -3.54 28.39 6.43
N LYS A 246 -4.88 28.35 6.41
CA LYS A 246 -5.73 29.25 7.20
C LYS A 246 -5.43 29.16 8.70
N MET A 247 -5.22 27.95 9.22
CA MET A 247 -4.90 27.76 10.63
C MET A 247 -3.51 28.30 11.00
N ALA A 248 -2.53 28.16 10.11
CA ALA A 248 -1.15 28.54 10.37
C ALA A 248 -0.86 30.04 10.13
N THR A 249 -1.49 30.66 9.12
CA THR A 249 -1.19 32.02 8.67
C THR A 249 -2.37 32.97 8.81
N GLY A 250 -3.58 32.45 9.01
CA GLY A 250 -4.81 33.25 8.98
C GLY A 250 -5.29 33.61 7.57
N GLU A 251 -4.54 33.26 6.53
CA GLU A 251 -4.89 33.51 5.14
C GLU A 251 -5.94 32.55 4.62
N GLU A 252 -6.88 33.05 3.84
CA GLU A 252 -7.81 32.21 3.09
C GLU A 252 -7.19 31.89 1.73
N SER A 253 -7.02 30.62 1.46
CA SER A 253 -6.57 30.09 0.17
C SER A 253 -7.59 29.09 -0.35
N ASP A 254 -7.65 28.94 -1.64
CA ASP A 254 -8.41 27.89 -2.32
C ASP A 254 -7.47 26.84 -2.92
N ALA A 255 -8.05 25.87 -3.61
CA ALA A 255 -7.34 24.79 -4.24
C ALA A 255 -7.17 24.97 -5.77
N GLU A 256 -7.51 26.17 -6.29
CA GLU A 256 -7.40 26.52 -7.72
C GLU A 256 -6.06 27.21 -8.04
#